data_b0a9e66a59dc1f2cd053d73ba8ea8943
#
_entry.id   b0a9e66a59dc1f2cd053d73ba8ea8943
#
_cell.length_a   1.000
_cell.length_b   1.000
_cell.length_c   1.000
_cell.angle_alpha   90.00
_cell.angle_beta   90.00
_cell.angle_gamma   90.00
#
_symmetry.space_group_name_H-M   'P 1'
#
loop_
_entity.id
_entity.type
_entity.pdbx_description
1 polymer ?
#
loop_
_entity_poly.entity_id
_entity_poly.type
_entity_poly.pdbx_seq_one_letter_code
_entity_poly.pdbx_strand_id
1 'polypeptide(L)'
;LTFKSCSFDCVYCQLGRTTNHTIERKEYIPTADILDEVRRKLENGDKPEYISFAGSGEPTLHSGLGDIIRGIKAMTDVPVVVFTNGSLLWMPEVRADLAAADVVIPSLDGGDAALLDKVNRPAASLDFDRIVEGLIAFRGAFNGQIWLEVMLLGGISDDDASVDAIARLAERIRPDKVQINSVCRPPAETYALPVPAARLLEIRKHFAGVPGTVEIIAEHLDDMAHTAFRTQIKEEDILALIERRPCTAAGAAAGLNIHVTEAIKHLEMLVADGKAVTQPKDGQVFYSACELRTE
;
A
#
# COMPACT_ATOMS: atom_id res chain seq x y z
N LEU A 1 2.16 0.28 -11.86
CA LEU A 1 2.79 1.48 -12.44
C LEU A 1 4.32 1.34 -12.59
N THR A 2 5.04 0.94 -11.54
CA THR A 2 6.50 1.10 -11.46
C THR A 2 7.27 -0.21 -11.26
N PHE A 3 6.61 -1.29 -11.23
CA PHE A 3 7.05 -2.70 -11.10
C PHE A 3 8.37 -2.88 -10.34
N LYS A 4 8.30 -3.03 -9.00
CA LYS A 4 9.46 -3.12 -8.08
C LYS A 4 10.51 -1.99 -8.19
N SER A 5 10.18 -0.87 -8.90
CA SER A 5 10.94 0.37 -8.79
C SER A 5 10.38 1.17 -7.62
N CYS A 6 11.21 1.48 -6.66
CA CYS A 6 10.81 2.17 -5.44
C CYS A 6 11.97 3.02 -4.93
N SER A 7 11.64 4.11 -4.26
CA SER A 7 12.60 4.96 -3.55
C SER A 7 12.95 4.42 -2.15
N PHE A 8 12.22 3.40 -1.67
CA PHE A 8 12.47 2.66 -0.44
C PHE A 8 12.68 1.17 -0.71
N ASP A 9 13.36 0.48 0.21
CA ASP A 9 13.52 -0.97 0.25
C ASP A 9 13.09 -1.49 1.63
N CYS A 10 11.79 -1.28 1.94
CA CYS A 10 11.23 -1.54 3.26
C CYS A 10 11.39 -2.98 3.70
N VAL A 11 11.81 -3.21 4.95
CA VAL A 11 12.02 -4.55 5.52
C VAL A 11 10.73 -5.36 5.61
N TYR A 12 9.58 -4.69 5.68
CA TYR A 12 8.26 -5.31 5.76
C TYR A 12 7.56 -5.50 4.40
N CYS A 13 8.21 -5.11 3.29
CA CYS A 13 7.57 -5.13 1.97
C CYS A 13 7.11 -6.54 1.59
N GLN A 14 5.80 -6.70 1.36
CA GLN A 14 5.18 -7.98 0.98
C GLN A 14 5.59 -8.46 -0.42
N LEU A 15 6.18 -7.57 -1.25
CA LEU A 15 6.69 -7.88 -2.59
C LEU A 15 8.16 -8.34 -2.57
N GLY A 16 8.77 -8.46 -1.39
CA GLY A 16 10.19 -8.72 -1.23
C GLY A 16 11.04 -7.48 -1.49
N ARG A 17 12.34 -7.69 -1.71
CA ARG A 17 13.34 -6.64 -1.91
C ARG A 17 13.05 -5.80 -3.15
N THR A 18 13.31 -4.51 -3.05
CA THR A 18 13.24 -3.58 -4.19
C THR A 18 14.32 -3.92 -5.22
N THR A 19 13.93 -4.12 -6.47
CA THR A 19 14.87 -4.50 -7.54
C THR A 19 15.48 -3.29 -8.23
N ASN A 20 14.75 -2.19 -8.32
CA ASN A 20 15.25 -0.92 -8.86
C ASN A 20 15.05 0.18 -7.81
N HIS A 21 16.08 0.36 -6.97
CA HIS A 21 16.09 1.32 -5.87
C HIS A 21 16.49 2.70 -6.40
N THR A 22 15.52 3.59 -6.64
CA THR A 22 15.71 4.84 -7.39
C THR A 22 14.73 5.92 -6.98
N ILE A 23 15.10 7.18 -7.23
CA ILE A 23 14.20 8.35 -7.21
C ILE A 23 13.94 8.91 -8.61
N GLU A 24 14.42 8.23 -9.66
CA GLU A 24 14.25 8.68 -11.03
C GLU A 24 12.78 8.61 -11.44
N ARG A 25 12.23 9.75 -11.83
CA ARG A 25 10.87 9.85 -12.36
C ARG A 25 10.89 9.71 -13.88
N LYS A 26 10.11 8.77 -14.39
CA LYS A 26 9.91 8.55 -15.82
C LYS A 26 8.56 7.87 -16.09
N GLU A 27 8.20 7.74 -17.32
CA GLU A 27 7.07 6.93 -17.74
C GLU A 27 7.48 5.46 -17.78
N TYR A 28 7.14 4.69 -16.73
CA TYR A 28 7.49 3.26 -16.60
C TYR A 28 6.59 2.36 -17.44
N ILE A 29 5.33 2.75 -17.61
CA ILE A 29 4.33 2.14 -18.48
C ILE A 29 3.67 3.30 -19.23
N PRO A 30 3.41 3.19 -20.53
CA PRO A 30 2.74 4.27 -21.26
C PRO A 30 1.43 4.69 -20.60
N THR A 31 1.26 5.98 -20.35
CA THR A 31 0.06 6.56 -19.74
C THR A 31 -1.21 6.13 -20.46
N ALA A 32 -1.19 6.06 -21.79
CA ALA A 32 -2.31 5.65 -22.62
C ALA A 32 -2.74 4.20 -22.32
N ASP A 33 -1.79 3.29 -22.13
CA ASP A 33 -2.08 1.87 -21.87
C ASP A 33 -2.82 1.70 -20.53
N ILE A 34 -2.42 2.47 -19.51
CA ILE A 34 -3.06 2.45 -18.19
C ILE A 34 -4.51 2.98 -18.29
N LEU A 35 -4.70 4.09 -19.00
CA LEU A 35 -6.02 4.67 -19.19
C LEU A 35 -6.95 3.76 -20.00
N ASP A 36 -6.42 3.07 -21.00
CA ASP A 36 -7.18 2.10 -21.79
C ASP A 36 -7.56 0.85 -20.99
N GLU A 37 -6.67 0.41 -20.07
CA GLU A 37 -7.00 -0.69 -19.16
C GLU A 37 -8.13 -0.31 -18.19
N VAL A 38 -8.03 0.88 -17.58
CA VAL A 38 -9.10 1.38 -16.68
C VAL A 38 -10.42 1.52 -17.42
N ARG A 39 -10.41 2.10 -18.63
CA ARG A 39 -11.62 2.23 -19.46
C ARG A 39 -12.28 0.88 -19.71
N ARG A 40 -11.52 -0.13 -20.14
CA ARG A 40 -12.02 -1.48 -20.38
C ARG A 40 -12.65 -2.11 -19.13
N LYS A 41 -12.05 -1.91 -17.94
CA LYS A 41 -12.61 -2.41 -16.68
C LYS A 41 -13.93 -1.74 -16.34
N LEU A 42 -14.04 -0.43 -16.51
CA LEU A 42 -15.28 0.31 -16.25
C LEU A 42 -16.40 -0.07 -17.24
N GLU A 43 -16.07 -0.24 -18.53
CA GLU A 43 -17.01 -0.67 -19.58
C GLU A 43 -17.53 -2.10 -19.35
N ASN A 44 -16.77 -2.98 -18.71
CA ASN A 44 -17.21 -4.32 -18.33
C ASN A 44 -18.25 -4.35 -17.19
N GLY A 45 -18.65 -3.18 -16.69
CA GLY A 45 -19.67 -3.03 -15.66
C GLY A 45 -19.16 -3.17 -14.22
N ASP A 46 -17.85 -3.17 -14.02
CA ASP A 46 -17.24 -3.10 -12.68
C ASP A 46 -17.65 -1.78 -12.01
N LYS A 47 -18.10 -1.88 -10.76
CA LYS A 47 -18.47 -0.73 -9.94
C LYS A 47 -17.59 -0.70 -8.68
N PRO A 48 -16.32 -0.32 -8.80
CA PRO A 48 -15.42 -0.24 -7.65
C PRO A 48 -15.83 0.92 -6.74
N GLU A 49 -15.59 0.79 -5.44
CA GLU A 49 -15.75 1.90 -4.49
C GLU A 49 -14.62 2.92 -4.64
N TYR A 50 -13.44 2.46 -5.06
CA TYR A 50 -12.25 3.28 -5.29
C TYR A 50 -11.44 2.76 -6.47
N ILE A 51 -10.78 3.65 -7.20
CA ILE A 51 -9.69 3.30 -8.11
C ILE A 51 -8.38 3.66 -7.40
N SER A 52 -7.58 2.64 -7.08
CA SER A 52 -6.38 2.84 -6.25
C SER A 52 -5.09 2.62 -7.02
N PHE A 53 -4.15 3.56 -6.86
CA PHE A 53 -2.76 3.37 -7.23
C PHE A 53 -2.01 2.81 -6.03
N ALA A 54 -1.80 1.50 -6.04
CA ALA A 54 -1.10 0.76 -4.98
C ALA A 54 -0.27 -0.37 -5.59
N GLY A 55 0.65 -0.90 -4.86
CA GLY A 55 1.21 -2.22 -5.15
C GLY A 55 2.67 -2.25 -5.56
N SER A 56 3.01 -2.50 -6.81
CA SER A 56 4.33 -3.00 -7.21
C SER A 56 5.41 -1.93 -7.34
N GLY A 57 5.63 -1.12 -6.30
CA GLY A 57 6.63 -0.04 -6.26
C GLY A 57 6.03 1.30 -5.84
N GLU A 58 6.75 2.41 -6.05
CA GLU A 58 6.32 3.76 -5.66
C GLU A 58 5.61 4.48 -6.82
N PRO A 59 4.29 4.73 -6.74
CA PRO A 59 3.55 5.35 -7.84
C PRO A 59 4.05 6.73 -8.25
N THR A 60 4.58 7.54 -7.31
CA THR A 60 5.04 8.90 -7.60
C THR A 60 6.32 8.96 -8.44
N LEU A 61 6.98 7.82 -8.64
CA LEU A 61 8.06 7.70 -9.63
C LEU A 61 7.54 7.81 -11.07
N HIS A 62 6.26 7.49 -11.32
CA HIS A 62 5.69 7.58 -12.65
C HIS A 62 5.43 9.05 -13.02
N SER A 63 6.15 9.57 -14.02
CA SER A 63 6.06 10.97 -14.41
C SER A 63 4.70 11.38 -14.99
N GLY A 64 3.95 10.44 -15.56
CA GLY A 64 2.59 10.65 -16.07
C GLY A 64 1.47 10.44 -15.04
N LEU A 65 1.78 10.28 -13.74
CA LEU A 65 0.78 9.97 -12.70
C LEU A 65 -0.36 11.00 -12.66
N GLY A 66 -0.04 12.28 -12.77
CA GLY A 66 -1.03 13.34 -12.77
C GLY A 66 -1.98 13.28 -13.96
N ASP A 67 -1.46 12.94 -15.15
CA ASP A 67 -2.28 12.77 -16.37
C ASP A 67 -3.18 11.54 -16.25
N ILE A 68 -2.68 10.45 -15.66
CA ILE A 68 -3.47 9.24 -15.41
C ILE A 68 -4.62 9.56 -14.44
N ILE A 69 -4.36 10.23 -13.31
CA ILE A 69 -5.41 10.59 -12.34
C ILE A 69 -6.47 11.47 -13.02
N ARG A 70 -6.08 12.51 -13.73
CA ARG A 70 -7.01 13.39 -14.47
C ARG A 70 -7.80 12.63 -15.53
N GLY A 71 -7.14 11.74 -16.28
CA GLY A 71 -7.78 10.90 -17.28
C GLY A 71 -8.84 9.98 -16.68
N ILE A 72 -8.57 9.36 -15.55
CA ILE A 72 -9.55 8.52 -14.83
C ILE A 72 -10.75 9.37 -14.36
N LYS A 73 -10.47 10.53 -13.74
CA LYS A 73 -11.53 11.43 -13.26
C LYS A 73 -12.39 12.01 -14.39
N ALA A 74 -11.90 12.03 -15.63
CA ALA A 74 -12.70 12.37 -16.79
C ALA A 74 -13.60 11.22 -17.29
N MET A 75 -13.34 9.97 -16.88
CA MET A 75 -14.10 8.78 -17.26
C MET A 75 -15.18 8.39 -16.25
N THR A 76 -14.98 8.73 -14.97
CA THR A 76 -15.84 8.23 -13.89
C THR A 76 -15.79 9.13 -12.66
N ASP A 77 -16.86 9.12 -11.86
CA ASP A 77 -16.96 9.77 -10.56
C ASP A 77 -16.41 8.89 -9.41
N VAL A 78 -15.90 7.69 -9.71
CA VAL A 78 -15.30 6.80 -8.71
C VAL A 78 -14.08 7.48 -8.10
N PRO A 79 -13.99 7.59 -6.76
CA PRO A 79 -12.87 8.26 -6.10
C PRO A 79 -11.52 7.61 -6.42
N VAL A 80 -10.51 8.44 -6.66
CA VAL A 80 -9.14 8.00 -6.92
C VAL A 80 -8.30 8.10 -5.65
N VAL A 81 -7.67 7.00 -5.28
CA VAL A 81 -6.80 6.87 -4.10
C VAL A 81 -5.37 6.57 -4.52
N VAL A 82 -4.40 7.28 -3.96
CA VAL A 82 -2.97 7.04 -4.23
C VAL A 82 -2.26 6.67 -2.93
N PHE A 83 -1.77 5.43 -2.87
CA PHE A 83 -0.83 5.00 -1.84
C PHE A 83 0.58 5.39 -2.27
N THR A 84 1.33 6.04 -1.39
CA THR A 84 2.70 6.45 -1.66
C THR A 84 3.55 6.32 -0.40
N ASN A 85 4.82 6.00 -0.54
CA ASN A 85 5.74 6.04 0.59
C ASN A 85 6.09 7.48 1.03
N GLY A 86 5.56 8.48 0.35
CA GLY A 86 5.71 9.89 0.70
C GLY A 86 7.09 10.49 0.41
N SER A 87 8.06 9.69 0.01
CA SER A 87 9.47 10.10 -0.12
C SER A 87 9.75 11.21 -1.13
N LEU A 88 8.86 11.40 -2.09
CA LEU A 88 9.03 12.39 -3.17
C LEU A 88 8.09 13.60 -3.04
N LEU A 89 7.30 13.71 -1.96
CA LEU A 89 6.36 14.82 -1.74
C LEU A 89 7.04 16.19 -1.55
N TRP A 90 8.36 16.22 -1.32
CA TRP A 90 9.14 17.46 -1.33
C TRP A 90 9.24 18.09 -2.74
N MET A 91 9.06 17.30 -3.80
CA MET A 91 9.05 17.78 -5.19
C MET A 91 7.73 18.49 -5.50
N PRO A 92 7.74 19.76 -5.96
CA PRO A 92 6.51 20.49 -6.32
C PRO A 92 5.70 19.79 -7.42
N GLU A 93 6.37 19.21 -8.40
CA GLU A 93 5.76 18.48 -9.52
C GLU A 93 5.01 17.23 -9.04
N VAL A 94 5.53 16.50 -8.04
CA VAL A 94 4.85 15.33 -7.45
C VAL A 94 3.57 15.77 -6.73
N ARG A 95 3.63 16.87 -5.98
CA ARG A 95 2.44 17.43 -5.34
C ARG A 95 1.40 17.89 -6.36
N ALA A 96 1.83 18.47 -7.48
CA ALA A 96 0.94 18.89 -8.57
C ALA A 96 0.29 17.68 -9.27
N ASP A 97 1.02 16.57 -9.46
CA ASP A 97 0.48 15.33 -10.02
C ASP A 97 -0.62 14.74 -9.14
N LEU A 98 -0.46 14.80 -7.81
CA LEU A 98 -1.43 14.26 -6.85
C LEU A 98 -2.64 15.19 -6.62
N ALA A 99 -2.60 16.43 -7.06
CA ALA A 99 -3.62 17.44 -6.74
C ALA A 99 -5.05 17.07 -7.15
N ALA A 100 -5.21 16.22 -8.18
CA ALA A 100 -6.51 15.76 -8.67
C ALA A 100 -7.02 14.47 -7.99
N ALA A 101 -6.22 13.83 -7.14
CA ALA A 101 -6.66 12.66 -6.37
C ALA A 101 -7.68 13.07 -5.29
N ASP A 102 -8.57 12.15 -4.92
CA ASP A 102 -9.54 12.36 -3.84
C ASP A 102 -8.93 12.05 -2.47
N VAL A 103 -8.10 11.01 -2.41
CA VAL A 103 -7.39 10.58 -1.20
C VAL A 103 -5.94 10.26 -1.55
N VAL A 104 -5.02 10.71 -0.71
CA VAL A 104 -3.61 10.29 -0.77
C VAL A 104 -3.25 9.66 0.57
N ILE A 105 -2.63 8.49 0.51
CA ILE A 105 -2.24 7.70 1.68
C ILE A 105 -0.71 7.62 1.71
N PRO A 106 -0.04 8.65 2.28
CA PRO A 106 1.40 8.61 2.45
C PRO A 106 1.79 7.79 3.68
N SER A 107 2.97 7.15 3.65
CA SER A 107 3.52 6.43 4.81
C SER A 107 4.45 7.30 5.65
N LEU A 108 4.45 7.06 6.97
CA LEU A 108 5.40 7.61 7.93
C LEU A 108 5.73 6.54 8.99
N ASP A 109 6.76 5.75 8.76
CA ASP A 109 7.08 4.57 9.55
C ASP A 109 8.24 4.80 10.54
N GLY A 110 8.84 5.98 10.52
CA GLY A 110 9.93 6.39 11.41
C GLY A 110 9.76 7.82 11.91
N GLY A 111 10.10 8.02 13.17
CA GLY A 111 10.09 9.34 13.82
C GLY A 111 11.40 10.10 13.70
N ASP A 112 12.45 9.47 13.17
CA ASP A 112 13.77 10.03 12.93
C ASP A 112 14.50 9.29 11.78
N ALA A 113 15.64 9.82 11.35
CA ALA A 113 16.43 9.27 10.26
C ALA A 113 16.91 7.83 10.53
N ALA A 114 17.31 7.54 11.78
CA ALA A 114 17.85 6.22 12.13
C ALA A 114 16.76 5.13 12.03
N LEU A 115 15.53 5.44 12.44
CA LEU A 115 14.42 4.52 12.34
C LEU A 115 13.94 4.37 10.88
N LEU A 116 13.91 5.47 10.10
CA LEU A 116 13.63 5.42 8.66
C LEU A 116 14.63 4.50 7.94
N ASP A 117 15.93 4.66 8.21
CA ASP A 117 16.97 3.82 7.61
C ASP A 117 16.80 2.35 7.97
N LYS A 118 16.44 2.07 9.23
CA LYS A 118 16.27 0.71 9.74
C LYS A 118 15.03 0.01 9.14
N VAL A 119 13.94 0.75 8.96
CA VAL A 119 12.63 0.21 8.54
C VAL A 119 12.42 0.32 7.03
N ASN A 120 12.67 1.50 6.46
CA ASN A 120 12.31 1.80 5.07
C ASN A 120 13.49 1.75 4.11
N ARG A 121 14.73 1.86 4.60
CA ARG A 121 15.95 1.84 3.77
C ARG A 121 15.82 2.77 2.56
N PRO A 122 15.78 4.09 2.75
CA PRO A 122 15.60 5.04 1.65
C PRO A 122 16.77 5.01 0.68
N ALA A 123 16.54 5.41 -0.57
CA ALA A 123 17.61 5.66 -1.52
C ALA A 123 18.58 6.73 -0.98
N ALA A 124 19.88 6.57 -1.21
CA ALA A 124 20.94 7.39 -0.60
C ALA A 124 20.82 8.90 -0.85
N SER A 125 20.07 9.32 -1.83
CA SER A 125 19.79 10.73 -2.15
C SER A 125 18.62 11.34 -1.38
N LEU A 126 17.92 10.53 -0.57
CA LEU A 126 16.79 10.99 0.25
C LEU A 126 17.27 11.34 1.66
N ASP A 127 16.72 12.41 2.17
CA ASP A 127 16.96 12.95 3.51
C ASP A 127 15.66 12.94 4.31
N PHE A 128 15.73 12.53 5.59
CA PHE A 128 14.56 12.38 6.45
C PHE A 128 13.81 13.70 6.64
N ASP A 129 14.53 14.78 6.96
CA ASP A 129 13.89 16.08 7.22
C ASP A 129 13.20 16.59 5.96
N ARG A 130 13.82 16.37 4.80
CA ARG A 130 13.25 16.73 3.50
C ARG A 130 11.98 15.94 3.18
N ILE A 131 11.91 14.67 3.55
CA ILE A 131 10.70 13.84 3.41
C ILE A 131 9.59 14.41 4.30
N VAL A 132 9.88 14.67 5.58
CA VAL A 132 8.91 15.21 6.53
C VAL A 132 8.39 16.60 6.09
N GLU A 133 9.27 17.49 5.67
CA GLU A 133 8.88 18.80 5.14
C GLU A 133 8.02 18.68 3.88
N GLY A 134 8.31 17.68 3.05
CA GLY A 134 7.50 17.35 1.87
C GLY A 134 6.07 16.95 2.25
N LEU A 135 5.89 16.11 3.26
CA LEU A 135 4.59 15.72 3.81
C LEU A 135 3.80 16.94 4.34
N ILE A 136 4.47 17.81 5.11
CA ILE A 136 3.86 19.04 5.65
C ILE A 136 3.47 19.99 4.52
N ALA A 137 4.36 20.20 3.55
CA ALA A 137 4.09 21.06 2.39
C ALA A 137 2.94 20.51 1.53
N PHE A 138 2.86 19.17 1.41
CA PHE A 138 1.76 18.52 0.69
C PHE A 138 0.42 18.80 1.36
N ARG A 139 0.31 18.71 2.69
CA ARG A 139 -0.94 19.06 3.40
C ARG A 139 -1.39 20.50 3.09
N GLY A 140 -0.45 21.44 3.03
CA GLY A 140 -0.75 22.85 2.72
C GLY A 140 -1.22 23.10 1.29
N ALA A 141 -0.91 22.20 0.35
CA ALA A 141 -1.21 22.33 -1.07
C ALA A 141 -2.36 21.41 -1.55
N PHE A 142 -2.73 20.39 -0.76
CA PHE A 142 -3.69 19.37 -1.16
C PHE A 142 -5.07 19.63 -0.55
N ASN A 143 -6.11 19.64 -1.38
CA ASN A 143 -7.50 19.85 -0.96
C ASN A 143 -8.29 18.57 -0.69
N GLY A 144 -7.75 17.42 -1.11
CA GLY A 144 -8.33 16.11 -0.82
C GLY A 144 -7.99 15.62 0.59
N GLN A 145 -8.34 14.37 0.87
CA GLN A 145 -8.07 13.75 2.17
C GLN A 145 -6.66 13.15 2.20
N ILE A 146 -5.96 13.34 3.31
CA ILE A 146 -4.70 12.67 3.63
C ILE A 146 -4.96 11.65 4.73
N TRP A 147 -4.75 10.36 4.40
CA TRP A 147 -4.77 9.28 5.38
C TRP A 147 -3.34 8.82 5.61
N LEU A 148 -2.75 9.23 6.73
CA LEU A 148 -1.35 8.89 7.05
C LEU A 148 -1.26 7.44 7.50
N GLU A 149 -0.58 6.60 6.72
CA GLU A 149 -0.29 5.23 7.12
C GLU A 149 0.96 5.20 8.02
N VAL A 150 0.87 4.46 9.13
CA VAL A 150 1.97 4.23 10.06
C VAL A 150 2.16 2.73 10.22
N MET A 151 3.20 2.17 9.60
CA MET A 151 3.56 0.75 9.71
C MET A 151 4.49 0.54 10.89
N LEU A 152 4.04 -0.23 11.87
CA LEU A 152 4.80 -0.55 13.08
C LEU A 152 5.29 -2.00 13.08
N LEU A 153 6.52 -2.18 13.54
CA LEU A 153 7.21 -3.47 13.59
C LEU A 153 7.56 -3.83 15.04
N GLY A 154 7.16 -5.05 15.45
CA GLY A 154 7.41 -5.55 16.79
C GLY A 154 8.90 -5.61 17.15
N GLY A 155 9.30 -5.00 18.25
CA GLY A 155 10.67 -4.91 18.72
C GLY A 155 11.58 -3.97 17.93
N ILE A 156 11.03 -3.17 17.00
CA ILE A 156 11.79 -2.24 16.14
C ILE A 156 11.29 -0.81 16.27
N SER A 157 9.99 -0.59 16.12
CA SER A 157 9.36 0.74 16.10
C SER A 157 8.12 0.84 17.00
N ASP A 158 7.86 -0.17 17.82
CA ASP A 158 6.71 -0.25 18.71
C ASP A 158 6.97 0.20 20.16
N ASP A 159 8.17 0.69 20.48
CA ASP A 159 8.45 1.31 21.78
C ASP A 159 7.85 2.72 21.87
N ASP A 160 7.60 3.19 23.13
CA ASP A 160 6.92 4.47 23.36
C ASP A 160 7.67 5.66 22.79
N ALA A 161 9.01 5.66 22.82
CA ALA A 161 9.81 6.78 22.34
C ALA A 161 9.73 6.90 20.81
N SER A 162 9.81 5.78 20.11
CA SER A 162 9.64 5.71 18.64
C SER A 162 8.23 6.15 18.24
N VAL A 163 7.21 5.63 18.91
CA VAL A 163 5.80 5.97 18.66
C VAL A 163 5.52 7.46 18.91
N ASP A 164 6.01 8.02 20.03
CA ASP A 164 5.87 9.44 20.36
C ASP A 164 6.54 10.34 19.30
N ALA A 165 7.69 9.92 18.78
CA ALA A 165 8.37 10.67 17.72
C ALA A 165 7.54 10.71 16.44
N ILE A 166 6.97 9.57 16.02
CA ILE A 166 6.06 9.48 14.87
C ILE A 166 4.80 10.33 15.10
N ALA A 167 4.18 10.22 16.30
CA ALA A 167 2.96 10.96 16.63
C ALA A 167 3.18 12.49 16.57
N ARG A 168 4.32 13.00 17.08
CA ARG A 168 4.68 14.43 16.97
C ARG A 168 4.81 14.90 15.51
N LEU A 169 5.33 14.06 14.63
CA LEU A 169 5.38 14.38 13.19
C LEU A 169 3.99 14.35 12.58
N ALA A 170 3.15 13.38 12.92
CA ALA A 170 1.77 13.32 12.47
C ALA A 170 0.96 14.56 12.90
N GLU A 171 1.17 15.09 14.12
CA GLU A 171 0.58 16.35 14.57
C GLU A 171 0.97 17.54 13.68
N ARG A 172 2.24 17.59 13.23
CA ARG A 172 2.72 18.65 12.31
C ARG A 172 2.17 18.49 10.90
N ILE A 173 2.03 17.25 10.42
CA ILE A 173 1.48 16.94 9.08
C ILE A 173 -0.01 17.24 9.02
N ARG A 174 -0.77 17.03 10.12
CA ARG A 174 -2.20 17.27 10.24
C ARG A 174 -3.01 16.47 9.21
N PRO A 175 -2.91 15.14 9.19
CA PRO A 175 -3.69 14.30 8.31
C PRO A 175 -5.18 14.32 8.71
N ASP A 176 -6.06 13.97 7.78
CA ASP A 176 -7.50 13.78 8.06
C ASP A 176 -7.74 12.47 8.81
N LYS A 177 -6.83 11.48 8.62
CA LYS A 177 -6.87 10.19 9.29
C LYS A 177 -5.44 9.66 9.51
N VAL A 178 -5.22 8.95 10.62
CA VAL A 178 -4.04 8.12 10.85
C VAL A 178 -4.47 6.65 10.83
N GLN A 179 -3.78 5.84 10.02
CA GLN A 179 -4.00 4.41 9.88
C GLN A 179 -2.80 3.66 10.46
N ILE A 180 -2.95 3.16 11.68
CA ILE A 180 -1.91 2.35 12.35
C ILE A 180 -2.01 0.93 11.81
N ASN A 181 -0.91 0.45 11.26
CA ASN A 181 -0.81 -0.87 10.64
C ASN A 181 0.36 -1.67 11.20
N SER A 182 0.36 -2.98 10.98
CA SER A 182 1.45 -3.87 11.33
C SER A 182 1.58 -5.00 10.31
N VAL A 183 2.64 -5.80 10.43
CA VAL A 183 2.96 -6.86 9.48
C VAL A 183 1.90 -7.97 9.55
N CYS A 184 1.05 -8.07 8.53
CA CYS A 184 0.02 -9.11 8.41
C CYS A 184 0.28 -10.09 7.25
N ARG A 185 1.30 -9.85 6.43
CA ARG A 185 1.70 -10.68 5.28
C ARG A 185 3.18 -11.04 5.36
N PRO A 186 3.65 -12.06 4.61
CA PRO A 186 5.08 -12.37 4.57
C PRO A 186 5.91 -11.16 4.17
N PRO A 187 6.84 -10.69 5.04
CA PRO A 187 7.67 -9.53 4.76
C PRO A 187 8.91 -9.90 3.93
N ALA A 188 9.61 -8.89 3.41
CA ALA A 188 10.90 -9.06 2.75
C ALA A 188 11.98 -9.62 3.70
N GLU A 189 11.93 -9.22 4.97
CA GLU A 189 12.89 -9.63 5.99
C GLU A 189 12.17 -10.40 7.12
N THR A 190 12.67 -11.55 7.47
CA THR A 190 12.04 -12.44 8.47
C THR A 190 11.98 -11.86 9.87
N TYR A 191 12.80 -10.85 10.18
CA TYR A 191 12.81 -10.16 11.47
C TYR A 191 11.78 -9.01 11.55
N ALA A 192 11.10 -8.67 10.46
CA ALA A 192 9.99 -7.72 10.48
C ALA A 192 8.76 -8.42 11.08
N LEU A 193 8.60 -8.31 12.40
CA LEU A 193 7.56 -9.01 13.15
C LEU A 193 6.30 -8.15 13.32
N PRO A 194 5.12 -8.76 13.45
CA PRO A 194 3.89 -8.05 13.79
C PRO A 194 3.94 -7.50 15.21
N VAL A 195 3.26 -6.38 15.43
CA VAL A 195 2.98 -5.83 16.75
C VAL A 195 1.73 -6.52 17.31
N PRO A 196 1.73 -7.00 18.56
CA PRO A 196 0.55 -7.60 19.18
C PRO A 196 -0.64 -6.62 19.24
N ALA A 197 -1.86 -7.11 19.04
CA ALA A 197 -3.09 -6.29 19.02
C ALA A 197 -3.27 -5.43 20.30
N ALA A 198 -2.98 -6.00 21.47
CA ALA A 198 -3.02 -5.26 22.74
C ALA A 198 -2.06 -4.05 22.73
N ARG A 199 -0.86 -4.22 22.14
CA ARG A 199 0.12 -3.13 22.04
C ARG A 199 -0.33 -2.06 21.03
N LEU A 200 -0.96 -2.44 19.91
CA LEU A 200 -1.52 -1.49 18.94
C LEU A 200 -2.62 -0.61 19.57
N LEU A 201 -3.46 -1.18 20.45
CA LEU A 201 -4.46 -0.43 21.20
C LEU A 201 -3.86 0.60 22.17
N GLU A 202 -2.70 0.28 22.79
CA GLU A 202 -1.96 1.24 23.61
C GLU A 202 -1.32 2.32 22.74
N ILE A 203 -0.66 1.93 21.67
CA ILE A 203 0.00 2.83 20.71
C ILE A 203 -1.00 3.86 20.16
N ARG A 204 -2.23 3.48 19.85
CA ARG A 204 -3.26 4.42 19.38
C ARG A 204 -3.45 5.63 20.28
N LYS A 205 -3.23 5.48 21.59
CA LYS A 205 -3.38 6.57 22.57
C LYS A 205 -2.35 7.67 22.41
N HIS A 206 -1.14 7.35 21.91
CA HIS A 206 -0.07 8.32 21.65
C HIS A 206 -0.43 9.32 20.55
N PHE A 207 -1.36 8.95 19.67
CA PHE A 207 -1.87 9.81 18.58
C PHE A 207 -3.06 10.69 18.97
N ALA A 208 -3.41 10.77 20.27
CA ALA A 208 -4.58 11.54 20.74
C ALA A 208 -4.49 13.04 20.42
N GLY A 209 -3.29 13.60 20.22
CA GLY A 209 -3.06 15.00 19.83
C GLY A 209 -3.17 15.26 18.32
N VAL A 210 -3.22 14.21 17.50
CA VAL A 210 -3.27 14.36 16.04
C VAL A 210 -4.68 14.78 15.60
N PRO A 211 -4.83 15.84 14.79
CA PRO A 211 -6.12 16.18 14.21
C PRO A 211 -6.60 15.04 13.30
N GLY A 212 -7.90 14.74 13.34
CA GLY A 212 -8.51 13.69 12.55
C GLY A 212 -8.76 12.40 13.32
N THR A 213 -9.12 11.34 12.59
CA THR A 213 -9.44 10.04 13.20
C THR A 213 -8.21 9.14 13.25
N VAL A 214 -8.11 8.31 14.29
CA VAL A 214 -7.03 7.31 14.42
C VAL A 214 -7.65 5.92 14.45
N GLU A 215 -7.30 5.08 13.48
CA GLU A 215 -7.81 3.72 13.34
C GLU A 215 -6.67 2.70 13.28
N ILE A 216 -6.93 1.47 13.70
CA ILE A 216 -6.02 0.34 13.57
C ILE A 216 -6.54 -0.55 12.45
N ILE A 217 -5.80 -0.63 11.35
CA ILE A 217 -6.23 -1.39 10.16
C ILE A 217 -6.14 -2.90 10.40
N ALA A 218 -5.20 -3.35 11.23
CA ALA A 218 -5.02 -4.79 11.53
C ALA A 218 -6.25 -5.44 12.20
N GLU A 219 -7.16 -4.67 12.81
CA GLU A 219 -8.39 -5.18 13.45
C GLU A 219 -9.51 -5.48 12.45
N HIS A 220 -9.52 -4.87 11.26
CA HIS A 220 -10.60 -5.04 10.27
C HIS A 220 -10.50 -6.32 9.43
N LEU A 221 -9.46 -7.12 9.62
CA LEU A 221 -9.32 -8.39 8.88
C LEU A 221 -10.37 -9.43 9.26
N ASP A 222 -11.01 -9.30 10.42
CA ASP A 222 -12.06 -10.23 10.89
C ASP A 222 -13.50 -9.80 10.50
N ASP A 223 -13.75 -8.54 10.11
CA ASP A 223 -15.09 -8.00 9.88
C ASP A 223 -15.62 -8.10 8.44
N MET A 224 -14.85 -8.61 7.48
CA MET A 224 -15.26 -8.66 6.05
C MET A 224 -16.23 -9.80 5.68
N ALA A 225 -17.07 -10.25 6.61
CA ALA A 225 -17.90 -11.45 6.43
C ALA A 225 -19.29 -11.25 5.80
N HIS A 226 -19.71 -10.06 5.40
CA HIS A 226 -21.13 -9.81 5.03
C HIS A 226 -21.36 -9.00 3.75
N THR A 227 -20.80 -9.42 2.61
CA THR A 227 -21.24 -8.93 1.29
C THR A 227 -21.66 -10.10 0.41
N ALA A 228 -22.69 -9.90 -0.43
CA ALA A 228 -23.16 -10.91 -1.37
C ALA A 228 -22.03 -11.34 -2.30
N PHE A 229 -21.70 -12.64 -2.31
CA PHE A 229 -20.59 -13.19 -3.07
C PHE A 229 -20.83 -13.13 -4.58
N ARG A 230 -19.77 -12.86 -5.35
CA ARG A 230 -19.76 -13.08 -6.80
C ARG A 230 -19.93 -14.59 -7.07
N THR A 231 -20.79 -14.92 -8.03
CA THR A 231 -21.12 -16.33 -8.37
C THR A 231 -20.21 -16.91 -9.47
N GLN A 232 -19.44 -16.09 -10.15
CA GLN A 232 -18.47 -16.54 -11.17
C GLN A 232 -17.20 -15.70 -11.11
N ILE A 233 -16.07 -16.37 -10.99
CA ILE A 233 -14.74 -15.78 -11.11
C ILE A 233 -13.91 -16.59 -12.11
N LYS A 234 -12.98 -15.93 -12.77
CA LYS A 234 -12.01 -16.58 -13.63
C LYS A 234 -10.72 -16.84 -12.84
N GLU A 235 -10.02 -17.91 -13.20
CA GLU A 235 -8.71 -18.22 -12.65
C GLU A 235 -7.73 -17.04 -12.78
N GLU A 236 -7.82 -16.31 -13.90
CA GLU A 236 -7.04 -15.09 -14.18
C GLU A 236 -7.23 -14.00 -13.11
N ASP A 237 -8.42 -13.87 -12.52
CA ASP A 237 -8.69 -12.86 -11.48
C ASP A 237 -7.95 -13.18 -10.17
N ILE A 238 -7.89 -14.47 -9.79
CA ILE A 238 -7.12 -14.92 -8.62
C ILE A 238 -5.63 -14.83 -8.89
N LEU A 239 -5.17 -15.25 -10.07
CA LEU A 239 -3.76 -15.16 -10.45
C LEU A 239 -3.30 -13.71 -10.40
N ALA A 240 -4.03 -12.79 -11.02
CA ALA A 240 -3.72 -11.36 -10.98
C ALA A 240 -3.69 -10.77 -9.56
N LEU A 241 -4.47 -11.33 -8.62
CA LEU A 241 -4.43 -10.91 -7.23
C LEU A 241 -3.14 -11.36 -6.53
N ILE A 242 -2.78 -12.66 -6.68
CA ILE A 242 -1.59 -13.22 -6.02
C ILE A 242 -0.28 -12.83 -6.70
N GLU A 243 -0.30 -12.38 -7.95
CA GLU A 243 0.83 -11.72 -8.63
C GLU A 243 1.16 -10.36 -8.00
N ARG A 244 0.14 -9.63 -7.57
CA ARG A 244 0.32 -8.31 -6.94
C ARG A 244 0.86 -8.41 -5.52
N ARG A 245 0.46 -9.44 -4.77
CA ARG A 245 0.82 -9.63 -3.37
C ARG A 245 0.49 -11.04 -2.86
N PRO A 246 1.29 -11.60 -1.95
CA PRO A 246 0.91 -12.81 -1.24
C PRO A 246 -0.39 -12.59 -0.47
N CYS A 247 -1.32 -13.54 -0.54
CA CYS A 247 -2.56 -13.50 0.25
C CYS A 247 -2.96 -14.88 0.74
N THR A 248 -3.75 -14.91 1.82
CA THR A 248 -4.41 -16.13 2.29
C THR A 248 -5.64 -16.43 1.44
N ALA A 249 -6.19 -17.64 1.54
CA ALA A 249 -7.45 -17.98 0.88
C ALA A 249 -8.60 -17.04 1.32
N ALA A 250 -8.65 -16.68 2.60
CA ALA A 250 -9.60 -15.71 3.12
C ALA A 250 -9.36 -14.31 2.54
N GLY A 251 -8.08 -13.88 2.42
CA GLY A 251 -7.72 -12.62 1.79
C GLY A 251 -8.05 -12.56 0.30
N ALA A 252 -7.89 -13.67 -0.43
CA ALA A 252 -8.29 -13.78 -1.83
C ALA A 252 -9.82 -13.73 -1.98
N ALA A 253 -10.54 -14.46 -1.12
CA ALA A 253 -12.00 -14.46 -1.07
C ALA A 253 -12.56 -13.06 -0.85
N ALA A 254 -12.03 -12.32 0.14
CA ALA A 254 -12.43 -10.96 0.44
C ALA A 254 -12.11 -10.00 -0.73
N GLY A 255 -10.88 -10.08 -1.28
CA GLY A 255 -10.44 -9.21 -2.38
C GLY A 255 -11.22 -9.37 -3.68
N LEU A 256 -11.80 -10.55 -3.92
CA LEU A 256 -12.60 -10.87 -5.12
C LEU A 256 -14.10 -10.97 -4.84
N ASN A 257 -14.51 -10.77 -3.60
CA ASN A 257 -15.90 -10.90 -3.13
C ASN A 257 -16.51 -12.27 -3.50
N ILE A 258 -15.81 -13.35 -3.17
CA ILE A 258 -16.23 -14.74 -3.40
C ILE A 258 -16.23 -15.53 -2.09
N HIS A 259 -16.87 -16.70 -2.11
CA HIS A 259 -16.81 -17.58 -0.96
C HIS A 259 -15.40 -18.17 -0.79
N VAL A 260 -14.95 -18.32 0.46
CA VAL A 260 -13.58 -18.79 0.77
C VAL A 260 -13.27 -20.17 0.18
N THR A 261 -14.25 -21.05 0.13
CA THR A 261 -14.11 -22.37 -0.51
C THR A 261 -13.84 -22.29 -2.02
N GLU A 262 -14.42 -21.30 -2.68
CA GLU A 262 -14.15 -21.06 -4.10
C GLU A 262 -12.76 -20.49 -4.31
N ALA A 263 -12.32 -19.57 -3.45
CA ALA A 263 -10.95 -19.09 -3.46
C ALA A 263 -9.94 -20.22 -3.24
N ILE A 264 -10.15 -21.10 -2.25
CA ILE A 264 -9.30 -22.25 -1.98
C ILE A 264 -9.18 -23.13 -3.23
N LYS A 265 -10.31 -23.49 -3.85
CA LYS A 265 -10.35 -24.34 -5.04
C LYS A 265 -9.47 -23.80 -6.17
N HIS A 266 -9.62 -22.51 -6.49
CA HIS A 266 -8.81 -21.90 -7.55
C HIS A 266 -7.35 -21.75 -7.17
N LEU A 267 -7.04 -21.40 -5.91
CA LEU A 267 -5.66 -21.31 -5.42
C LEU A 267 -4.94 -22.65 -5.45
N GLU A 268 -5.62 -23.73 -5.04
CA GLU A 268 -5.07 -25.10 -5.10
C GLU A 268 -4.85 -25.55 -6.56
N MET A 269 -5.73 -25.17 -7.48
CA MET A 269 -5.53 -25.43 -8.92
C MET A 269 -4.30 -24.69 -9.43
N LEU A 270 -4.12 -23.40 -9.10
CA LEU A 270 -2.94 -22.64 -9.48
C LEU A 270 -1.65 -23.23 -8.92
N VAL A 271 -1.67 -23.76 -7.70
CA VAL A 271 -0.53 -24.47 -7.11
C VAL A 271 -0.25 -25.79 -7.84
N ALA A 272 -1.29 -26.57 -8.15
CA ALA A 272 -1.16 -27.82 -8.90
C ALA A 272 -0.60 -27.60 -10.32
N ASP A 273 -0.98 -26.50 -10.95
CA ASP A 273 -0.51 -26.07 -12.29
C ASP A 273 0.89 -25.44 -12.25
N GLY A 274 1.51 -25.30 -11.07
CA GLY A 274 2.82 -24.64 -10.91
C GLY A 274 2.81 -23.13 -11.13
N LYS A 275 1.63 -22.51 -11.20
CA LYS A 275 1.46 -21.05 -11.36
C LYS A 275 1.53 -20.29 -10.04
N ALA A 276 1.33 -20.98 -8.92
CA ALA A 276 1.41 -20.41 -7.58
C ALA A 276 2.26 -21.28 -6.65
N VAL A 277 2.80 -20.65 -5.60
CA VAL A 277 3.49 -21.30 -4.49
C VAL A 277 2.83 -20.96 -3.17
N THR A 278 2.97 -21.86 -2.19
CA THR A 278 2.46 -21.66 -0.84
C THR A 278 3.59 -21.35 0.14
N GLN A 279 3.33 -20.45 1.08
CA GLN A 279 4.22 -20.12 2.18
C GLN A 279 3.45 -20.14 3.50
N PRO A 280 3.71 -21.10 4.39
CA PRO A 280 3.11 -21.10 5.72
C PRO A 280 3.74 -20.01 6.59
N LYS A 281 2.90 -19.26 7.30
CA LYS A 281 3.30 -18.22 8.28
C LYS A 281 2.23 -18.12 9.36
N ASP A 282 2.62 -18.15 10.63
CA ASP A 282 1.76 -17.91 11.80
C ASP A 282 0.45 -18.75 11.78
N GLY A 283 0.53 -20.01 11.36
CA GLY A 283 -0.61 -20.92 11.27
C GLY A 283 -1.53 -20.68 10.06
N GLN A 284 -1.20 -19.74 9.20
CA GLN A 284 -1.92 -19.46 7.95
C GLN A 284 -1.07 -19.87 6.73
N VAL A 285 -1.74 -20.18 5.61
CA VAL A 285 -1.10 -20.46 4.33
C VAL A 285 -1.30 -19.25 3.43
N PHE A 286 -0.20 -18.69 2.98
CA PHE A 286 -0.18 -17.62 1.98
C PHE A 286 0.14 -18.22 0.60
N TYR A 287 -0.50 -17.66 -0.42
CA TYR A 287 -0.32 -18.00 -1.83
C TYR A 287 0.29 -16.80 -2.55
N SER A 288 1.28 -17.04 -3.38
CA SER A 288 1.87 -16.04 -4.29
C SER A 288 2.10 -16.67 -5.67
N ALA A 289 2.04 -15.86 -6.71
CA ALA A 289 2.35 -16.34 -8.05
C ALA A 289 3.81 -16.80 -8.14
N CYS A 290 4.08 -17.82 -8.95
CA CYS A 290 5.44 -18.17 -9.33
C CYS A 290 6.00 -17.02 -10.16
N GLU A 291 7.22 -16.56 -9.85
CA GLU A 291 7.95 -15.68 -10.77
C GLU A 291 8.16 -16.45 -12.08
N LEU A 292 7.52 -16.00 -13.15
CA LEU A 292 7.83 -16.47 -14.49
C LEU A 292 9.31 -16.12 -14.72
N ARG A 293 10.20 -17.13 -14.71
CA ARG A 293 11.56 -16.96 -15.21
C ARG A 293 11.40 -16.62 -16.70
N THR A 294 11.52 -15.34 -17.02
CA THR A 294 11.82 -14.94 -18.40
C THR A 294 13.21 -15.46 -18.73
N GLU A 295 13.27 -16.53 -19.52
CA GLU A 295 14.48 -16.94 -20.23
C GLU A 295 14.90 -15.88 -21.25
#